data_9707dbb3029efe237d4f24d576d4aa5a
#
_entry.id   9707dbb3029efe237d4f24d576d4aa5a
#
_cell.length_a   1.000
_cell.length_b   1.000
_cell.length_c   1.000
_cell.angle_alpha   90.00
_cell.angle_beta   90.00
_cell.angle_gamma   90.00
#
_symmetry.space_group_name_H-M   'P 1'
#
loop_
_entity.id
_entity.type
_entity.pdbx_description
1 polymer ?
#
loop_
_entity_poly.entity_id
_entity_poly.type
_entity_poly.pdbx_seq_one_letter_code
_entity_poly.pdbx_strand_id
1 'polypeptide(L)' 'LPNIIKSLEGHVWSAFYRDITKQNVELAHKHGLATCVWTVNREQDIVRMIEYGVDGIITDYPKKVQEICKAKNISWF' A
#
# COMPACT_ATOMS: atom_id res chain seq x y z
N LEU A 1 13.27 -2.64 6.89
CA LEU A 1 12.03 -3.35 6.60
C LEU A 1 11.90 -3.58 5.10
N PRO A 2 11.45 -4.79 4.69
CA PRO A 2 11.20 -5.05 3.28
C PRO A 2 10.09 -4.13 2.74
N ASN A 3 10.25 -3.68 1.51
CA ASN A 3 9.30 -2.79 0.85
C ASN A 3 8.67 -3.50 -0.33
N ILE A 4 7.34 -3.40 -0.42
CA ILE A 4 6.61 -3.82 -1.61
C ILE A 4 6.11 -2.54 -2.26
N ILE A 5 6.68 -2.21 -3.42
CA ILE A 5 6.43 -0.94 -4.09
C ILE A 5 5.90 -1.23 -5.49
N LYS A 6 4.74 -0.67 -5.78
CA LYS A 6 4.11 -0.80 -7.10
C LYS A 6 4.76 0.15 -8.10
N SER A 7 4.75 1.44 -7.77
CA SER A 7 5.34 2.47 -8.60
C SER A 7 5.51 3.72 -7.76
N LEU A 8 6.72 4.25 -7.71
CA LEU A 8 7.00 5.49 -6.99
C LEU A 8 7.67 6.47 -7.92
N GLU A 9 6.90 7.41 -8.44
CA GLU A 9 7.37 8.51 -9.26
C GLU A 9 7.05 9.81 -8.54
N GLY A 10 7.99 10.75 -8.56
CA GLY A 10 7.83 12.03 -7.90
C GLY A 10 7.96 11.91 -6.39
N HIS A 11 7.14 12.67 -5.69
CA HIS A 11 7.19 12.71 -4.22
C HIS A 11 6.36 11.61 -3.61
N VAL A 12 6.84 11.11 -2.46
CA VAL A 12 6.21 10.02 -1.73
C VAL A 12 5.71 10.53 -0.38
N TRP A 13 4.46 10.23 -0.06
CA TRP A 13 3.89 10.45 1.25
C TRP A 13 3.88 9.12 2.01
N SER A 14 4.70 9.03 3.07
CA SER A 14 4.75 7.84 3.92
C SER A 14 3.88 8.07 5.15
N ALA A 15 2.99 7.14 5.44
CA ALA A 15 2.06 7.28 6.55
C ALA A 15 1.88 5.96 7.30
N PHE A 16 1.58 6.08 8.60
CA PHE A 16 1.19 4.94 9.41
C PHE A 16 -0.17 4.43 8.91
N TYR A 17 -0.27 3.12 8.61
CA TYR A 17 -1.44 2.60 7.91
C TYR A 17 -2.76 2.80 8.66
N ARG A 18 -2.74 2.89 9.99
CA ARG A 18 -3.96 3.12 10.78
C ARG A 18 -4.51 4.53 10.65
N ASP A 19 -3.65 5.46 10.24
CA ASP A 19 -4.05 6.86 10.05
C ASP A 19 -4.50 7.16 8.64
N ILE A 20 -4.42 6.17 7.74
CA ILE A 20 -4.74 6.35 6.34
C ILE A 20 -6.23 6.09 6.09
N THR A 21 -6.83 6.90 5.21
CA THR A 21 -8.18 6.68 4.72
C THR A 21 -8.14 6.65 3.20
N LYS A 22 -9.18 6.09 2.61
CA LYS A 22 -9.31 6.09 1.15
C LYS A 22 -9.28 7.52 0.60
N GLN A 23 -9.93 8.43 1.29
CA GLN A 23 -9.97 9.85 0.91
C GLN A 23 -8.58 10.47 0.93
N ASN A 24 -7.76 10.14 1.94
CA ASN A 24 -6.40 10.65 2.03
C ASN A 24 -5.53 10.15 0.88
N VAL A 25 -5.69 8.89 0.49
CA VAL A 25 -4.95 8.31 -0.64
C VAL A 25 -5.37 8.99 -1.94
N GLU A 26 -6.66 9.17 -2.15
CA GLU A 26 -7.19 9.85 -3.34
C GLU A 26 -6.68 11.29 -3.43
N LEU A 27 -6.66 11.99 -2.30
CA LEU A 27 -6.17 13.36 -2.25
C LEU A 27 -4.68 13.44 -2.56
N ALA A 28 -3.89 12.51 -2.02
CA ALA A 28 -2.47 12.44 -2.30
C ALA A 28 -2.22 12.22 -3.80
N HIS A 29 -2.95 11.29 -4.41
CA HIS A 29 -2.83 11.03 -5.84
C HIS A 29 -3.22 12.24 -6.66
N LYS A 30 -4.25 12.96 -6.25
CA LYS A 30 -4.68 14.19 -6.93
C LYS A 30 -3.56 15.24 -6.95
N HIS A 31 -2.74 15.26 -5.92
CA HIS A 31 -1.60 16.18 -5.83
C HIS A 31 -0.30 15.59 -6.38
N GLY A 32 -0.36 14.46 -7.06
CA GLY A 32 0.79 13.84 -7.67
C GLY A 32 1.72 13.14 -6.70
N LEU A 33 1.23 12.76 -5.53
CA LEU A 33 2.00 12.07 -4.51
C LEU A 33 1.74 10.57 -4.56
N ALA A 34 2.81 9.77 -4.51
CA ALA A 34 2.69 8.34 -4.26
C ALA A 34 2.49 8.13 -2.76
N THR A 35 1.69 7.14 -2.40
CA THR A 35 1.37 6.84 -0.99
C THR A 35 2.01 5.52 -0.59
N CYS A 36 2.80 5.53 0.47
CA CYS A 36 3.43 4.36 1.02
C CYS A 36 2.99 4.21 2.48
N VAL A 37 2.57 3.01 2.88
CA VAL A 37 2.07 2.75 4.23
C VAL A 37 2.95 1.75 4.96
N TRP A 38 3.06 1.89 6.29
CA TRP A 38 3.92 1.07 7.15
C TRP A 38 3.25 0.84 8.50
N THR A 39 3.58 -0.14 9.27
CA THR A 39 4.07 -1.44 8.85
C THR A 39 2.86 -2.36 8.80
N VAL A 40 2.55 -2.94 7.65
CA VAL A 40 1.27 -3.63 7.42
C VAL A 40 1.54 -5.14 7.34
N ASN A 41 1.12 -5.88 8.37
CA ASN A 41 1.43 -7.30 8.47
C ASN A 41 0.20 -8.23 8.46
N ARG A 42 -0.97 -7.72 8.80
CA ARG A 42 -2.19 -8.53 8.82
C ARG A 42 -2.83 -8.58 7.45
N GLU A 43 -3.37 -9.74 7.08
CA GLU A 43 -4.01 -9.92 5.78
C GLU A 43 -5.13 -8.89 5.56
N GLN A 44 -6.02 -8.69 6.51
CA GLN A 44 -7.12 -7.74 6.37
C GLN A 44 -6.63 -6.31 6.16
N ASP A 45 -5.53 -5.93 6.81
CA ASP A 45 -4.97 -4.59 6.66
C ASP A 45 -4.27 -4.45 5.31
N ILE A 46 -3.58 -5.49 4.84
CA ILE A 46 -2.94 -5.51 3.54
C ILE A 46 -3.99 -5.33 2.44
N VAL A 47 -5.06 -6.11 2.51
CA VAL A 47 -6.16 -6.03 1.53
C VAL A 47 -6.77 -4.64 1.53
N ARG A 48 -7.02 -4.08 2.72
CA ARG A 48 -7.62 -2.76 2.84
C ARG A 48 -6.73 -1.67 2.24
N MET A 49 -5.42 -1.74 2.48
CA MET A 49 -4.49 -0.77 1.91
C MET A 49 -4.43 -0.87 0.38
N ILE A 50 -4.45 -2.08 -0.15
CA ILE A 50 -4.51 -2.29 -1.60
C ILE A 50 -5.81 -1.72 -2.17
N GLU A 51 -6.94 -1.95 -1.51
CA GLU A 51 -8.22 -1.41 -1.94
C GLU A 51 -8.27 0.11 -1.89
N TYR A 52 -7.55 0.72 -0.97
CA TYR A 52 -7.45 2.18 -0.89
C TYR A 52 -6.60 2.76 -2.03
N GLY A 53 -5.82 1.94 -2.70
CA GLY A 53 -5.02 2.36 -3.84
C GLY A 53 -3.63 2.86 -3.48
N VAL A 54 -3.08 2.43 -2.35
CA VAL A 54 -1.71 2.81 -1.98
C VAL A 54 -0.70 2.30 -3.00
N ASP A 55 0.40 3.01 -3.15
CA ASP A 55 1.44 2.70 -4.13
C ASP A 55 2.55 1.83 -3.56
N GLY A 56 2.67 1.77 -2.25
CA GLY A 56 3.68 0.95 -1.60
C GLY A 56 3.24 0.49 -0.23
N ILE A 57 3.68 -0.70 0.14
CA ILE A 57 3.43 -1.28 1.47
C ILE A 57 4.77 -1.71 2.05
N ILE A 58 5.05 -1.25 3.26
CA ILE A 58 6.20 -1.70 4.01
C ILE A 58 5.70 -2.76 4.98
N THR A 59 6.26 -3.96 4.90
CA THR A 59 5.82 -5.11 5.66
C THR A 59 7.00 -5.99 6.04
N ASP A 60 6.84 -6.73 7.14
CA ASP A 60 7.83 -7.75 7.54
C ASP A 60 7.64 -9.06 6.75
N TYR A 61 6.55 -9.19 6.01
CA TYR A 61 6.19 -10.43 5.31
C TYR A 61 5.85 -10.15 3.84
N PRO A 62 6.84 -9.81 3.01
CA PRO A 62 6.57 -9.45 1.62
C PRO A 62 5.94 -10.59 0.80
N LYS A 63 6.31 -11.84 1.08
CA LYS A 63 5.70 -12.99 0.41
C LYS A 63 4.21 -13.11 0.72
N LYS A 64 3.81 -12.73 1.92
CA LYS A 64 2.42 -12.75 2.33
C LYS A 64 1.58 -11.81 1.47
N VAL A 65 2.11 -10.62 1.17
CA VAL A 65 1.43 -9.67 0.29
C VAL A 65 1.27 -10.25 -1.10
N GLN A 66 2.32 -10.88 -1.63
CA GLN A 66 2.28 -11.50 -2.95
C GLN A 66 1.26 -12.64 -3.00
N GLU A 67 1.24 -13.49 -1.97
CA GLU A 67 0.30 -14.60 -1.90
C GLU A 67 -1.16 -14.12 -1.81
N ILE A 68 -1.41 -13.06 -1.04
CA ILE A 68 -2.75 -12.48 -0.93
C ILE A 68 -3.20 -11.94 -2.28
N CYS A 69 -2.35 -11.21 -2.97
CA CYS A 69 -2.67 -10.68 -4.29
C CYS A 69 -2.97 -11.80 -5.27
N LYS A 70 -2.17 -12.86 -5.24
CA LYS A 70 -2.37 -14.01 -6.11
C LYS A 70 -3.69 -14.74 -5.79
N ALA A 71 -3.95 -15.00 -4.52
CA ALA A 71 -5.15 -15.71 -4.08
C ALA A 71 -6.43 -14.95 -4.39
N LYS A 72 -6.39 -13.62 -4.32
CA LYS A 72 -7.54 -12.77 -4.56
C LYS A 72 -7.58 -12.20 -5.98
N ASN A 73 -6.66 -12.63 -6.82
CA ASN A 73 -6.58 -12.21 -8.22
C ASN A 73 -6.44 -10.68 -8.35
N ILE A 74 -5.60 -10.10 -7.51
CA ILE A 74 -5.34 -8.66 -7.48
C ILE A 74 -4.07 -8.36 -8.27
N SER A 75 -4.16 -7.44 -9.23
CA SER A 75 -3.03 -7.02 -10.07
C SER A 75 -2.39 -5.76 -9.52
N TRP A 76 -1.91 -5.82 -8.28
CA TRP A 76 -1.32 -4.65 -7.64
C TRP A 76 0.15 -4.46 -8.01
N PHE A 77 0.86 -5.55 -8.27
CA PHE A 77 2.26 -5.51 -8.71
C PHE A 77 2.38 -5.23 -10.20
#